data_adc450a0a0473c09b1c4dab68e6ae998
#
_entry.id   adc450a0a0473c09b1c4dab68e6ae998
#
_cell.length_a   1.000
_cell.length_b   1.000
_cell.length_c   1.000
_cell.angle_alpha   90.00
_cell.angle_beta   90.00
_cell.angle_gamma   90.00
#
_symmetry.space_group_name_H-M   'P 1'
#
loop_
_entity.id
_entity.type
_entity.pdbx_description
1 polymer ?
#
loop_
_entity_poly.entity_id
_entity_poly.type
_entity_poly.pdbx_seq_one_letter_code
_entity_poly.pdbx_strand_id
1 'polypeptide(L)'
;MIIIAAYAMFFFSNQIRLSSTLSIVFSIAMAIAATLLMNLIVYKPLRKGKATGVVLLIASLALLTFSTSLIRAIFGPSTKTLLLGRQNVSFDFGFFTITSIQTIIIISAIIFFAMLFLIMKKTKLGKAMRALSDNKDVAQVIGINPERIYTYTFIIAG
;
A
#
# COMPACT_ATOMS: atom_id res chain seq x y z
N MET A 1 0.11 -5.32 -0.18
CA MET A 1 -0.99 -4.40 0.13
C MET A 1 -1.91 -4.17 -1.06
N ILE A 2 -1.39 -3.89 -2.26
CA ILE A 2 -2.18 -3.71 -3.49
C ILE A 2 -3.20 -4.83 -3.72
N ILE A 3 -2.83 -6.09 -3.48
CA ILE A 3 -3.73 -7.24 -3.63
C ILE A 3 -4.92 -7.15 -2.67
N ILE A 4 -4.69 -6.78 -1.41
CA ILE A 4 -5.77 -6.61 -0.41
C ILE A 4 -6.71 -5.48 -0.84
N ALA A 5 -6.17 -4.34 -1.28
CA ALA A 5 -6.97 -3.21 -1.77
C ALA A 5 -7.80 -3.59 -3.01
N ALA A 6 -7.21 -4.32 -3.96
CA ALA A 6 -7.90 -4.73 -5.18
C ALA A 6 -9.07 -5.69 -4.88
N TYR A 7 -8.86 -6.69 -4.02
CA TYR A 7 -9.92 -7.61 -3.62
C TYR A 7 -10.97 -6.97 -2.71
N ALA A 8 -10.59 -6.03 -1.85
CA ALA A 8 -11.54 -5.23 -1.08
C ALA A 8 -12.42 -4.39 -2.03
N MET A 9 -11.85 -3.74 -3.04
CA MET A 9 -12.60 -3.01 -4.05
C MET A 9 -13.57 -3.92 -4.81
N PHE A 10 -13.12 -5.12 -5.22
CA PHE A 10 -13.98 -6.11 -5.86
C PHE A 10 -15.15 -6.50 -4.95
N PHE A 11 -14.89 -6.75 -3.67
CA PHE A 11 -15.91 -7.14 -2.69
C PHE A 11 -16.95 -6.03 -2.50
N PHE A 12 -16.53 -4.79 -2.27
CA PHE A 12 -17.43 -3.66 -2.06
C PHE A 12 -18.21 -3.28 -3.32
N SER A 13 -17.59 -3.36 -4.50
CA SER A 13 -18.24 -3.02 -5.77
C SER A 13 -19.22 -4.11 -6.24
N ASN A 14 -18.85 -5.39 -6.13
CA ASN A 14 -19.59 -6.49 -6.75
C ASN A 14 -20.56 -7.18 -5.78
N GLN A 15 -20.18 -7.36 -4.51
CA GLN A 15 -21.01 -8.03 -3.51
C GLN A 15 -21.98 -7.06 -2.84
N ILE A 16 -21.51 -5.88 -2.43
CA ILE A 16 -22.31 -4.90 -1.69
C ILE A 16 -22.99 -3.91 -2.63
N ARG A 17 -22.60 -3.87 -3.93
CA ARG A 17 -23.14 -2.96 -4.96
C ARG A 17 -23.06 -1.49 -4.56
N LEU A 18 -22.03 -1.10 -3.83
CA LEU A 18 -21.77 0.30 -3.51
C LEU A 18 -21.36 1.08 -4.77
N SER A 19 -21.61 2.38 -4.76
CA SER A 19 -21.12 3.25 -5.83
C SER A 19 -19.59 3.15 -5.95
N SER A 20 -19.07 3.26 -7.17
CA SER A 20 -17.63 3.10 -7.45
C SER A 20 -16.75 3.99 -6.56
N THR A 21 -17.21 5.21 -6.26
CA THR A 21 -16.49 6.16 -5.40
C THR A 21 -16.40 5.68 -3.95
N LEU A 22 -17.50 5.19 -3.39
CA LEU A 22 -17.52 4.65 -2.02
C LEU A 22 -16.67 3.38 -1.91
N SER A 23 -16.73 2.51 -2.93
CA SER A 23 -15.91 1.29 -2.99
C SER A 23 -14.41 1.60 -2.97
N ILE A 24 -13.97 2.66 -3.63
CA ILE A 24 -12.56 3.11 -3.59
C ILE A 24 -12.18 3.57 -2.18
N VAL A 25 -12.99 4.41 -1.55
CA VAL A 25 -12.69 4.92 -0.20
C VAL A 25 -12.60 3.77 0.82
N PHE A 26 -13.57 2.85 0.80
CA PHE A 26 -13.56 1.69 1.70
C PHE A 26 -12.40 0.72 1.43
N SER A 27 -12.01 0.52 0.16
CA SER A 27 -10.86 -0.33 -0.16
C SER A 27 -9.53 0.27 0.32
N ILE A 28 -9.36 1.58 0.21
CA ILE A 28 -8.19 2.30 0.77
C ILE A 28 -8.18 2.17 2.30
N ALA A 29 -9.31 2.41 2.96
CA ALA A 29 -9.41 2.26 4.42
C ALA A 29 -9.08 0.83 4.87
N MET A 30 -9.56 -0.18 4.15
CA MET A 30 -9.27 -1.59 4.41
C MET A 30 -7.78 -1.93 4.22
N ALA A 31 -7.15 -1.39 3.18
CA ALA A 31 -5.71 -1.56 2.94
C ALA A 31 -4.87 -0.93 4.07
N ILE A 32 -5.20 0.28 4.48
CA ILE A 32 -4.54 0.96 5.62
C ILE A 32 -4.73 0.14 6.91
N ALA A 33 -5.94 -0.32 7.19
CA ALA A 33 -6.22 -1.15 8.36
C ALA A 33 -5.41 -2.45 8.35
N ALA A 34 -5.36 -3.15 7.22
CA ALA A 34 -4.57 -4.37 7.06
C ALA A 34 -3.07 -4.10 7.27
N THR A 35 -2.56 -2.99 6.74
CA THR A 35 -1.16 -2.58 6.90
C THR A 35 -0.84 -2.27 8.35
N LEU A 36 -1.73 -1.57 9.06
CA LEU A 36 -1.57 -1.27 10.48
C LEU A 36 -1.62 -2.55 11.33
N LEU A 37 -2.52 -3.47 11.05
CA LEU A 37 -2.59 -4.77 11.72
C LEU A 37 -1.28 -5.56 11.53
N MET A 38 -0.75 -5.63 10.33
CA MET A 38 0.53 -6.29 10.07
C MET A 38 1.69 -5.61 10.81
N ASN A 39 1.69 -4.26 10.86
CA ASN A 39 2.69 -3.54 11.64
C ASN A 39 2.58 -3.88 13.13
N LEU A 40 1.39 -3.89 13.70
CA LEU A 40 1.17 -4.14 15.12
C LEU A 40 1.46 -5.59 15.52
N ILE A 41 1.02 -6.55 14.71
CA ILE A 41 1.10 -7.98 15.04
C ILE A 41 2.48 -8.55 14.73
N VAL A 42 3.10 -8.13 13.61
CA VAL A 42 4.33 -8.75 13.12
C VAL A 42 5.54 -7.84 13.29
N TYR A 43 5.53 -6.66 12.68
CA TYR A 43 6.74 -5.82 12.64
C TYR A 43 7.10 -5.19 13.98
N LYS A 44 6.11 -4.74 14.76
CA LYS A 44 6.35 -4.11 16.06
C LYS A 44 6.99 -5.08 17.07
N PRO A 45 6.50 -6.32 17.27
CA PRO A 45 7.17 -7.27 18.17
C PRO A 45 8.55 -7.69 17.66
N LEU A 46 8.74 -7.89 16.34
CA LEU A 46 10.05 -8.21 15.80
C LEU A 46 11.08 -7.09 16.08
N ARG A 47 10.68 -5.82 15.87
CA ARG A 47 11.55 -4.68 16.16
C ARG A 47 11.85 -4.52 17.64
N LYS A 48 10.89 -4.82 18.53
CA LYS A 48 11.12 -4.84 19.97
C LYS A 48 12.10 -5.94 20.39
N GLY A 49 12.05 -7.10 19.72
CA GLY A 49 12.99 -8.20 19.88
C GLY A 49 14.38 -7.95 19.27
N LYS A 50 14.68 -6.70 18.82
CA LYS A 50 15.95 -6.33 18.15
C LYS A 50 16.27 -7.22 16.94
N ALA A 51 15.25 -7.66 16.20
CA ALA A 51 15.41 -8.46 15.00
C ALA A 51 16.29 -7.73 13.98
N THR A 52 17.18 -8.46 13.35
CA THR A 52 18.05 -7.95 12.29
C THR A 52 17.25 -7.61 11.03
N GLY A 53 17.80 -6.77 10.15
CA GLY A 53 17.17 -6.43 8.89
C GLY A 53 16.78 -7.65 8.02
N VAL A 54 17.60 -8.71 8.08
CA VAL A 54 17.33 -9.97 7.37
C VAL A 54 16.06 -10.65 7.88
N VAL A 55 15.85 -10.68 9.20
CA VAL A 55 14.64 -11.25 9.81
C VAL A 55 13.40 -10.47 9.39
N LEU A 56 13.47 -9.13 9.32
CA LEU A 56 12.39 -8.28 8.84
C LEU A 56 12.10 -8.54 7.36
N LEU A 57 13.12 -8.81 6.55
CA LEU A 57 12.98 -9.16 5.13
C LEU A 57 12.26 -10.50 4.97
N ILE A 58 12.67 -11.52 5.70
CA ILE A 58 12.01 -12.84 5.69
C ILE A 58 10.55 -12.72 6.15
N ALA A 59 10.29 -11.95 7.21
CA ALA A 59 8.93 -11.68 7.67
C ALA A 59 8.07 -10.99 6.61
N SER A 60 8.65 -10.08 5.81
CA SER A 60 7.93 -9.43 4.70
C SER A 60 7.54 -10.41 3.60
N LEU A 61 8.44 -11.33 3.23
CA LEU A 61 8.17 -12.38 2.25
C LEU A 61 7.12 -13.37 2.77
N ALA A 62 7.21 -13.77 4.04
CA ALA A 62 6.21 -14.62 4.68
C ALA A 62 4.82 -13.97 4.72
N LEU A 63 4.74 -12.68 5.03
CA LEU A 63 3.48 -11.93 5.00
C LEU A 63 2.91 -11.79 3.59
N LEU A 64 3.76 -11.65 2.58
CA LEU A 64 3.33 -11.59 1.18
C LEU A 64 2.72 -12.92 0.75
N THR A 65 3.40 -14.04 1.02
CA THR A 65 2.88 -15.38 0.69
C THR A 65 1.63 -15.71 1.49
N PHE A 66 1.60 -15.39 2.78
CA PHE A 66 0.43 -15.56 3.63
C PHE A 66 -0.78 -14.77 3.11
N SER A 67 -0.60 -13.47 2.80
CA SER A 67 -1.69 -12.62 2.31
C SER A 67 -2.24 -13.10 0.97
N THR A 68 -1.37 -13.52 0.04
CA THR A 68 -1.80 -14.04 -1.26
C THR A 68 -2.53 -15.37 -1.13
N SER A 69 -2.05 -16.26 -0.25
CA SER A 69 -2.72 -17.55 0.01
C SER A 69 -4.06 -17.36 0.70
N LEU A 70 -4.14 -16.44 1.67
CA LEU A 70 -5.38 -16.12 2.37
C LEU A 70 -6.45 -15.61 1.39
N ILE A 71 -6.08 -14.69 0.50
CA ILE A 71 -7.01 -14.15 -0.50
C ILE A 71 -7.47 -15.24 -1.46
N ARG A 72 -6.56 -16.10 -1.93
CA ARG A 72 -6.92 -17.23 -2.79
C ARG A 72 -7.84 -18.22 -2.08
N ALA A 73 -7.65 -18.45 -0.79
CA ALA A 73 -8.51 -19.33 0.00
C ALA A 73 -9.93 -18.77 0.14
N ILE A 74 -10.08 -17.45 0.31
CA ILE A 74 -11.38 -16.79 0.51
C ILE A 74 -12.11 -16.58 -0.83
N PHE A 75 -11.42 -16.08 -1.85
CA PHE A 75 -12.03 -15.66 -3.12
C PHE A 75 -11.85 -16.68 -4.27
N GLY A 76 -11.11 -17.77 -4.01
CA GLY A 76 -10.79 -18.78 -5.01
C GLY A 76 -9.61 -18.38 -5.92
N PRO A 77 -9.10 -19.35 -6.72
CA PRO A 77 -7.92 -19.14 -7.57
C PRO A 77 -8.22 -18.36 -8.87
N SER A 78 -9.49 -18.13 -9.18
CA SER A 78 -9.90 -17.49 -10.44
C SER A 78 -9.60 -15.98 -10.42
N THR A 79 -9.09 -15.48 -11.54
CA THR A 79 -8.89 -14.04 -11.76
C THR A 79 -10.25 -13.33 -11.74
N LYS A 80 -10.41 -12.34 -10.89
CA LYS A 80 -11.62 -11.53 -10.80
C LYS A 80 -11.42 -10.25 -11.61
N THR A 81 -12.32 -9.98 -12.55
CA THR A 81 -12.34 -8.77 -13.35
C THR A 81 -13.35 -7.79 -12.76
N LEU A 82 -12.92 -6.53 -12.58
CA LEU A 82 -13.82 -5.44 -12.21
C LEU A 82 -14.46 -4.90 -13.49
N LEU A 83 -15.77 -5.11 -13.63
CA LEU A 83 -16.57 -4.48 -14.68
C LEU A 83 -16.89 -3.04 -14.24
N LEU A 84 -15.97 -2.12 -14.47
CA LEU A 84 -16.13 -0.70 -14.11
C LEU A 84 -17.10 0.06 -15.02
N GLY A 85 -17.92 -0.64 -15.81
CA GLY A 85 -18.98 -0.04 -16.63
C GLY A 85 -18.53 1.00 -17.67
N ARG A 86 -17.23 1.27 -17.76
CA ARG A 86 -16.67 2.18 -18.77
C ARG A 86 -16.24 1.37 -19.99
N GLN A 87 -16.78 1.74 -21.14
CA GLN A 87 -16.25 1.28 -22.43
C GLN A 87 -14.75 1.63 -22.45
N ASN A 88 -13.93 0.60 -22.64
CA ASN A 88 -12.49 0.78 -22.82
C ASN A 88 -12.27 1.48 -24.18
N VAL A 89 -12.21 2.79 -24.18
CA VAL A 89 -11.80 3.54 -25.36
C VAL A 89 -10.30 3.34 -25.49
N SER A 90 -9.89 2.67 -26.54
CA SER A 90 -8.47 2.49 -26.89
C SER A 90 -8.05 3.66 -27.77
N PHE A 91 -6.98 4.34 -27.40
CA PHE A 91 -6.33 5.33 -28.25
C PHE A 91 -5.22 4.62 -29.04
N ASP A 92 -5.43 4.54 -30.36
CA ASP A 92 -4.49 3.93 -31.29
C ASP A 92 -3.51 4.98 -31.80
N PHE A 93 -2.23 4.84 -31.45
CA PHE A 93 -1.13 5.69 -31.93
C PHE A 93 -0.33 5.03 -33.06
N GLY A 94 -0.87 3.99 -33.69
CA GLY A 94 -0.24 3.30 -34.82
C GLY A 94 0.85 2.29 -34.44
N PHE A 95 1.70 2.59 -33.47
CA PHE A 95 2.74 1.70 -32.95
C PHE A 95 2.37 1.06 -31.61
N PHE A 96 1.46 1.64 -30.88
CA PHE A 96 0.97 1.12 -29.60
C PHE A 96 -0.46 1.60 -29.31
N THR A 97 -1.23 0.75 -28.67
CA THR A 97 -2.58 1.06 -28.20
C THR A 97 -2.56 1.29 -26.70
N ILE A 98 -3.02 2.45 -26.25
CA ILE A 98 -3.16 2.77 -24.83
C ILE A 98 -4.64 2.77 -24.47
N THR A 99 -5.02 1.95 -23.51
CA THR A 99 -6.37 1.95 -22.97
C THR A 99 -6.57 3.13 -22.03
N SER A 100 -7.78 3.72 -22.03
CA SER A 100 -8.13 4.81 -21.09
C SER A 100 -7.78 4.51 -19.64
N ILE A 101 -7.90 3.26 -19.21
CA ILE A 101 -7.53 2.80 -17.86
C ILE A 101 -6.02 2.95 -17.62
N GLN A 102 -5.19 2.56 -18.60
CA GLN A 102 -3.73 2.70 -18.50
C GLN A 102 -3.30 4.17 -18.37
N THR A 103 -3.94 5.06 -19.12
CA THR A 103 -3.67 6.50 -19.02
C THR A 103 -3.99 7.04 -17.64
N ILE A 104 -5.13 6.65 -17.06
CA ILE A 104 -5.51 7.04 -15.70
C ILE A 104 -4.51 6.50 -14.67
N ILE A 105 -4.06 5.25 -14.82
CA ILE A 105 -3.07 4.64 -13.93
C ILE A 105 -1.75 5.42 -13.98
N ILE A 106 -1.27 5.76 -15.18
CA ILE A 106 0.00 6.51 -15.34
C ILE A 106 -0.11 7.89 -14.70
N ILE A 107 -1.18 8.63 -14.98
CA ILE A 107 -1.38 9.97 -14.41
C ILE A 107 -1.48 9.89 -12.88
N SER A 108 -2.27 8.97 -12.35
CA SER A 108 -2.41 8.78 -10.90
C SER A 108 -1.10 8.39 -10.24
N ALA A 109 -0.28 7.55 -10.87
CA ALA A 109 1.04 7.16 -10.39
C ALA A 109 2.00 8.35 -10.31
N ILE A 110 2.01 9.21 -11.34
CA ILE A 110 2.84 10.42 -11.36
C ILE A 110 2.43 11.39 -10.25
N ILE A 111 1.12 11.62 -10.08
CA ILE A 111 0.59 12.49 -9.01
C ILE A 111 0.96 11.94 -7.64
N PHE A 112 0.78 10.64 -7.42
CA PHE A 112 1.10 9.98 -6.16
C PHE A 112 2.59 10.05 -5.85
N PHE A 113 3.44 9.81 -6.86
CA PHE A 113 4.90 9.92 -6.72
C PHE A 113 5.34 11.36 -6.38
N ALA A 114 4.77 12.36 -7.07
CA ALA A 114 5.04 13.76 -6.78
C ALA A 114 4.62 14.15 -5.35
N MET A 115 3.46 13.65 -4.89
CA MET A 115 2.97 13.87 -3.54
C MET A 115 3.90 13.22 -2.50
N LEU A 116 4.32 11.97 -2.70
CA LEU A 116 5.28 11.30 -1.82
C LEU A 116 6.63 12.05 -1.78
N PHE A 117 7.13 12.49 -2.93
CA PHE A 117 8.37 13.26 -3.01
C PHE A 117 8.28 14.57 -2.20
N LEU A 118 7.17 15.29 -2.30
CA LEU A 118 6.92 16.50 -1.52
C LEU A 118 6.84 16.21 -0.02
N ILE A 119 6.15 15.14 0.38
CA ILE A 119 6.07 14.71 1.77
C ILE A 119 7.48 14.41 2.30
N MET A 120 8.25 13.60 1.58
CA MET A 120 9.61 13.22 1.98
C MET A 120 10.57 14.41 2.04
N LYS A 121 10.47 15.37 1.11
CA LYS A 121 11.42 16.48 1.00
C LYS A 121 11.05 17.67 1.90
N LYS A 122 9.77 18.02 2.01
CA LYS A 122 9.33 19.27 2.64
C LYS A 122 8.71 19.09 4.02
N THR A 123 8.28 17.89 4.43
CA THR A 123 7.60 17.73 5.72
C THR A 123 8.54 17.36 6.88
N LYS A 124 8.10 17.63 8.11
CA LYS A 124 8.79 17.20 9.33
C LYS A 124 8.89 15.67 9.41
N LEU A 125 7.85 14.96 8.94
CA LEU A 125 7.84 13.49 8.84
C LEU A 125 8.95 12.98 7.91
N GLY A 126 9.09 13.56 6.72
CA GLY A 126 10.14 13.16 5.79
C GLY A 126 11.55 13.41 6.33
N LYS A 127 11.76 14.50 7.06
CA LYS A 127 13.04 14.76 7.76
C LYS A 127 13.31 13.69 8.82
N ALA A 128 12.31 13.35 9.63
CA ALA A 128 12.43 12.34 10.68
C ALA A 128 12.65 10.93 10.10
N MET A 129 11.99 10.58 8.97
CA MET A 129 12.23 9.34 8.25
C MET A 129 13.68 9.21 7.78
N ARG A 130 14.23 10.25 7.18
CA ARG A 130 15.64 10.27 6.73
C ARG A 130 16.60 10.14 7.90
N ALA A 131 16.43 10.94 8.95
CA ALA A 131 17.27 10.86 10.16
C ALA A 131 17.25 9.45 10.77
N LEU A 132 16.07 8.79 10.79
CA LEU A 132 15.93 7.44 11.27
C LEU A 132 16.59 6.39 10.36
N SER A 133 16.60 6.64 9.03
CA SER A 133 17.26 5.78 8.05
C SER A 133 18.78 5.87 8.13
N ASP A 134 19.30 7.08 8.41
CA ASP A 134 20.74 7.31 8.52
C ASP A 134 21.31 6.69 9.80
N ASN A 135 20.73 7.00 10.94
CA ASN A 135 21.13 6.40 12.23
C ASN A 135 19.97 6.41 13.23
N LYS A 136 19.48 5.22 13.57
CA LYS A 136 18.38 5.04 14.50
C LYS A 136 18.68 5.54 15.91
N ASP A 137 19.90 5.28 16.40
CA ASP A 137 20.28 5.61 17.78
C ASP A 137 20.46 7.13 17.95
N VAL A 138 21.09 7.78 16.98
CA VAL A 138 21.21 9.24 16.95
C VAL A 138 19.84 9.91 16.84
N ALA A 139 18.95 9.37 16.01
CA ALA A 139 17.59 9.89 15.87
C ALA A 139 16.80 9.82 17.20
N GLN A 140 17.01 8.78 18.00
CA GLN A 140 16.39 8.65 19.31
C GLN A 140 16.93 9.67 20.31
N VAL A 141 18.23 9.92 20.31
CA VAL A 141 18.87 10.89 21.21
C VAL A 141 18.33 12.33 20.97
N ILE A 142 18.05 12.69 19.72
CA ILE A 142 17.44 13.98 19.37
C ILE A 142 15.91 14.01 19.52
N GLY A 143 15.32 12.99 20.17
CA GLY A 143 13.90 12.96 20.55
C GLY A 143 12.95 12.40 19.49
N ILE A 144 13.44 11.81 18.40
CA ILE A 144 12.59 11.17 17.40
C ILE A 144 12.17 9.79 17.89
N ASN A 145 10.87 9.56 18.04
CA ASN A 145 10.34 8.24 18.40
C ASN A 145 10.22 7.35 17.16
N PRO A 146 11.06 6.30 17.01
CA PRO A 146 11.08 5.43 15.82
C PRO A 146 9.74 4.73 15.58
N GLU A 147 9.06 4.29 16.64
CA GLU A 147 7.81 3.53 16.49
C GLU A 147 6.68 4.37 15.88
N ARG A 148 6.61 5.66 16.23
CA ARG A 148 5.65 6.58 15.62
C ARG A 148 5.96 6.81 14.15
N ILE A 149 7.23 6.99 13.79
CA ILE A 149 7.64 7.19 12.40
C ILE A 149 7.34 5.94 11.58
N TYR A 150 7.65 4.74 12.07
CA TYR A 150 7.29 3.50 11.40
C TYR A 150 5.79 3.38 11.17
N THR A 151 4.96 3.69 12.18
CA THR A 151 3.50 3.65 12.04
C THR A 151 3.01 4.59 10.93
N TYR A 152 3.50 5.83 10.89
CA TYR A 152 3.17 6.77 9.81
C TYR A 152 3.64 6.28 8.43
N THR A 153 4.82 5.66 8.36
CA THR A 153 5.32 5.06 7.12
C THR A 153 4.39 3.95 6.64
N PHE A 154 3.92 3.11 7.54
CA PHE A 154 2.97 2.04 7.20
C PHE A 154 1.60 2.57 6.77
N ILE A 155 1.13 3.67 7.33
CA ILE A 155 -0.12 4.33 6.89
C ILE A 155 0.03 4.87 5.45
N ILE A 156 1.18 5.48 5.13
CA ILE A 156 1.44 6.02 3.79
C ILE A 156 1.63 4.90 2.76
N ALA A 157 2.16 3.75 3.18
CA ALA A 157 2.43 2.61 2.30
C ALA A 157 1.19 1.69 2.08
N GLY A 158 0.15 1.79 2.91
CA GLY A 158 -1.09 1.02 2.81
C GLY A 158 -2.11 1.63 1.91
#